data_54e18f0543db2f9321e26987a86fb849
#
_entry.id   54e18f0543db2f9321e26987a86fb849
#
_cell.length_a   1.000
_cell.length_b   1.000
_cell.length_c   1.000
_cell.angle_alpha   90.00
_cell.angle_beta   90.00
_cell.angle_gamma   90.00
#
_symmetry.space_group_name_H-M   'P 1'
#
loop_
_entity.id
_entity.type
_entity.pdbx_description
1 polymer ?
#
loop_
_entity_poly.entity_id
_entity_poly.type
_entity_poly.pdbx_seq_one_letter_code
_entity_poly.pdbx_strand_id
1 'polypeptide(L)'
;MRTLPRNTVLTGDAREVLAGLLAGSVDCCVTSPPYVNGLRDYGTVGQLGRESTVTEYVENLVAVLRQVRRLLKNSGALWLTLGDSFSKHMSQGAPRGSLLLAPQRVALALSADGWIVRNVVIWQKPAPLPQSARDRLSPTYEVVIFATKERRYFFDLDAIRVPHRSIRRARGSARELARLYQGGNCGLGKLKAQGRVGNPCGKNPGDVWTIPTAVDRLGHQATFPTKLIEPMIRATCPERICVQCDRPWIRPTRIVSKRTNEGLRHVRKVGELRRCRCFAPTRPGVVLDPFMGTGTTAVVAERLGRDWLGVELNPTFARLAADRLRSARRAA
;
A
#
# COMPACT_ATOMS: atom_id res chain seq x y z
N MET A 1 1.47 14.93 -28.16
CA MET A 1 1.98 14.45 -26.85
C MET A 1 1.25 13.17 -26.48
N ARG A 2 1.98 12.08 -26.16
CA ARG A 2 1.33 10.85 -25.68
C ARG A 2 0.80 11.14 -24.26
N THR A 3 -0.51 11.06 -24.06
CA THR A 3 -1.14 11.19 -22.74
C THR A 3 -1.23 9.82 -22.09
N LEU A 4 -1.06 9.74 -20.76
CA LEU A 4 -1.28 8.49 -20.02
C LEU A 4 -2.76 8.10 -20.11
N PRO A 5 -3.11 6.90 -20.58
CA PRO A 5 -4.48 6.39 -20.50
C PRO A 5 -4.91 6.29 -19.03
N ARG A 6 -6.17 6.61 -18.74
CA ARG A 6 -6.70 6.62 -17.38
C ARG A 6 -8.02 5.86 -17.32
N ASN A 7 -8.29 5.31 -16.15
CA ASN A 7 -9.53 4.61 -15.82
C ASN A 7 -9.81 3.45 -16.81
N THR A 8 -8.74 2.75 -17.17
CA THR A 8 -8.77 1.64 -18.13
C THR A 8 -7.82 0.51 -17.74
N VAL A 9 -8.11 -0.69 -18.22
CA VAL A 9 -7.25 -1.86 -18.16
C VAL A 9 -6.62 -2.07 -19.54
N LEU A 10 -5.29 -2.14 -19.60
CA LEU A 10 -4.54 -2.54 -20.80
C LEU A 10 -4.22 -4.03 -20.70
N THR A 11 -4.50 -4.79 -21.76
CA THR A 11 -4.20 -6.22 -21.79
C THR A 11 -2.82 -6.45 -22.41
N GLY A 12 -1.98 -7.23 -21.74
CA GLY A 12 -0.64 -7.61 -22.22
C GLY A 12 0.38 -7.81 -21.11
N ASP A 13 1.61 -8.15 -21.51
CA ASP A 13 2.74 -8.25 -20.58
C ASP A 13 3.06 -6.88 -19.97
N ALA A 14 3.12 -6.83 -18.64
CA ALA A 14 3.36 -5.58 -17.93
C ALA A 14 4.67 -4.89 -18.33
N ARG A 15 5.74 -5.66 -18.65
CA ARG A 15 7.03 -5.09 -19.07
C ARG A 15 6.90 -4.32 -20.37
N GLU A 16 6.19 -4.92 -21.34
CA GLU A 16 6.01 -4.35 -22.69
C GLU A 16 5.04 -3.17 -22.66
N VAL A 17 3.87 -3.38 -22.04
CA VAL A 17 2.83 -2.35 -21.94
C VAL A 17 3.34 -1.11 -21.21
N LEU A 18 3.98 -1.28 -20.06
CA LEU A 18 4.51 -0.15 -19.29
C LEU A 18 5.61 0.59 -20.02
N ALA A 19 6.48 -0.10 -20.80
CA ALA A 19 7.57 0.53 -21.55
C ALA A 19 7.07 1.60 -22.55
N GLY A 20 5.87 1.40 -23.12
CA GLY A 20 5.24 2.33 -24.06
C GLY A 20 4.60 3.57 -23.40
N LEU A 21 4.49 3.63 -22.08
CA LEU A 21 3.78 4.69 -21.37
C LEU A 21 4.69 5.88 -20.99
N LEU A 22 4.07 7.04 -20.73
CA LEU A 22 4.75 8.29 -20.39
C LEU A 22 5.44 8.19 -19.03
N ALA A 23 6.74 8.46 -18.97
CA ALA A 23 7.50 8.52 -17.72
C ALA A 23 7.00 9.64 -16.80
N GLY A 24 7.12 9.46 -15.47
CA GLY A 24 6.76 10.48 -14.49
C GLY A 24 5.26 10.86 -14.48
N SER A 25 4.38 9.95 -14.90
CA SER A 25 2.94 10.21 -15.07
C SER A 25 2.06 9.60 -13.97
N VAL A 26 2.61 8.74 -13.11
CA VAL A 26 1.91 7.98 -12.07
C VAL A 26 2.28 8.51 -10.69
N ASP A 27 1.31 8.65 -9.81
CA ASP A 27 1.51 9.18 -8.46
C ASP A 27 1.71 8.07 -7.42
N CYS A 28 1.11 6.88 -7.61
CA CYS A 28 1.20 5.75 -6.70
C CYS A 28 1.06 4.43 -7.45
N CYS A 29 1.84 3.42 -7.09
CA CYS A 29 1.64 2.05 -7.53
C CYS A 29 1.23 1.19 -6.34
N VAL A 30 0.11 0.45 -6.47
CA VAL A 30 -0.36 -0.53 -5.48
C VAL A 30 -0.64 -1.82 -6.20
N THR A 31 0.07 -2.89 -5.86
CA THR A 31 0.02 -4.11 -6.65
C THR A 31 0.38 -5.37 -5.86
N SER A 32 -0.04 -6.51 -6.38
CA SER A 32 0.33 -7.85 -5.92
C SER A 32 0.58 -8.74 -7.13
N PRO A 33 1.84 -8.97 -7.51
CA PRO A 33 2.18 -9.87 -8.62
C PRO A 33 1.83 -11.32 -8.28
N PRO A 34 1.80 -12.23 -9.26
CA PRO A 34 1.80 -13.66 -8.99
C PRO A 34 2.97 -14.04 -8.08
N TYR A 35 2.71 -14.91 -7.09
CA TYR A 35 3.72 -15.31 -6.11
C TYR A 35 4.62 -16.41 -6.66
N VAL A 36 5.82 -16.48 -6.13
CA VAL A 36 6.83 -17.47 -6.50
C VAL A 36 6.33 -18.90 -6.34
N ASN A 37 6.92 -19.84 -7.11
CA ASN A 37 6.70 -21.28 -7.04
C ASN A 37 5.30 -21.74 -7.49
N GLY A 38 4.68 -20.99 -8.40
CA GLY A 38 3.41 -21.40 -9.02
C GLY A 38 2.29 -21.64 -8.02
N LEU A 39 2.26 -20.87 -6.90
CA LEU A 39 1.18 -20.96 -5.92
C LEU A 39 -0.20 -20.84 -6.56
N ARG A 40 -0.24 -20.20 -7.75
CA ARG A 40 -1.45 -20.09 -8.57
C ARG A 40 -1.10 -20.12 -10.05
N ASP A 41 -1.85 -20.92 -10.77
CA ASP A 41 -1.84 -20.94 -12.22
C ASP A 41 -3.00 -20.05 -12.73
N TYR A 42 -2.64 -19.00 -13.45
CA TYR A 42 -3.62 -18.12 -14.10
C TYR A 42 -3.87 -18.49 -15.56
N GLY A 43 -3.30 -19.63 -16.01
CA GLY A 43 -3.54 -20.19 -17.36
C GLY A 43 -2.98 -19.36 -18.51
N THR A 44 -1.94 -18.53 -18.27
CA THR A 44 -1.41 -17.63 -19.30
C THR A 44 0.10 -17.83 -19.47
N VAL A 45 0.55 -17.92 -20.72
CA VAL A 45 1.98 -18.00 -21.05
C VAL A 45 2.65 -16.68 -20.67
N GLY A 46 3.88 -16.75 -20.13
CA GLY A 46 4.63 -15.58 -19.67
C GLY A 46 4.25 -15.08 -18.28
N GLN A 47 3.36 -15.78 -17.58
CA GLN A 47 3.00 -15.48 -16.20
C GLN A 47 4.23 -15.54 -15.28
N LEU A 48 4.42 -14.52 -14.45
CA LEU A 48 5.37 -14.53 -13.33
C LEU A 48 4.97 -15.59 -12.27
N GLY A 49 5.95 -16.04 -11.49
CA GLY A 49 5.77 -17.01 -10.42
C GLY A 49 5.93 -18.46 -10.86
N ARG A 50 6.23 -18.71 -12.14
CA ARG A 50 6.48 -20.04 -12.72
C ARG A 50 7.95 -20.28 -13.06
N GLU A 51 8.81 -19.37 -12.69
CA GLU A 51 10.25 -19.46 -12.89
C GLU A 51 10.83 -20.69 -12.17
N SER A 52 11.91 -21.24 -12.72
CA SER A 52 12.58 -22.44 -12.18
C SER A 52 13.22 -22.17 -10.83
N THR A 53 13.66 -20.90 -10.62
CA THR A 53 14.35 -20.50 -9.40
C THR A 53 13.75 -19.21 -8.80
N VAL A 54 13.91 -19.03 -7.49
CA VAL A 54 13.53 -17.78 -6.83
C VAL A 54 14.35 -16.59 -7.34
N THR A 55 15.58 -16.81 -7.78
CA THR A 55 16.44 -15.77 -8.35
C THR A 55 15.86 -15.22 -9.65
N GLU A 56 15.51 -16.09 -10.60
CA GLU A 56 14.85 -15.71 -11.85
C GLU A 56 13.52 -14.97 -11.58
N TYR A 57 12.72 -15.44 -10.63
CA TYR A 57 11.49 -14.75 -10.23
C TYR A 57 11.77 -13.30 -9.76
N VAL A 58 12.79 -13.13 -8.89
CA VAL A 58 13.17 -11.80 -8.39
C VAL A 58 13.64 -10.91 -9.53
N GLU A 59 14.48 -11.41 -10.44
CA GLU A 59 14.99 -10.66 -11.60
C GLU A 59 13.86 -10.21 -12.53
N ASN A 60 12.94 -11.12 -12.87
CA ASN A 60 11.79 -10.85 -13.72
C ASN A 60 10.85 -9.82 -13.07
N LEU A 61 10.58 -9.95 -11.78
CA LEU A 61 9.75 -8.99 -11.06
C LEU A 61 10.40 -7.61 -10.98
N VAL A 62 11.70 -7.54 -10.69
CA VAL A 62 12.46 -6.28 -10.66
C VAL A 62 12.46 -5.61 -12.04
N ALA A 63 12.53 -6.38 -13.13
CA ALA A 63 12.45 -5.82 -14.49
C ALA A 63 11.10 -5.08 -14.72
N VAL A 64 9.98 -5.63 -14.28
CA VAL A 64 8.68 -4.92 -14.28
C VAL A 64 8.73 -3.69 -13.39
N LEU A 65 9.28 -3.81 -12.17
CA LEU A 65 9.32 -2.73 -11.20
C LEU A 65 10.23 -1.57 -11.62
N ARG A 66 11.24 -1.80 -12.48
CA ARG A 66 12.01 -0.74 -13.15
C ARG A 66 11.11 0.11 -14.06
N GLN A 67 10.19 -0.51 -14.79
CA GLN A 67 9.22 0.25 -15.59
C GLN A 67 8.24 1.03 -14.67
N VAL A 68 7.79 0.43 -13.58
CA VAL A 68 7.00 1.14 -12.56
C VAL A 68 7.76 2.35 -12.02
N ARG A 69 9.06 2.19 -11.68
CA ARG A 69 9.92 3.27 -11.19
C ARG A 69 10.05 4.41 -12.21
N ARG A 70 10.17 4.08 -13.49
CA ARG A 70 10.21 5.06 -14.58
C ARG A 70 8.91 5.84 -14.68
N LEU A 71 7.76 5.16 -14.55
CA LEU A 71 6.43 5.78 -14.63
C LEU A 71 6.07 6.60 -13.40
N LEU A 72 6.57 6.23 -12.23
CA LEU A 72 6.34 7.00 -11.02
C LEU A 72 6.98 8.39 -11.11
N LYS A 73 6.26 9.40 -10.64
CA LYS A 73 6.83 10.72 -10.35
C LYS A 73 7.92 10.60 -9.29
N ASN A 74 8.77 11.62 -9.19
CA ASN A 74 9.76 11.66 -8.11
C ASN A 74 9.13 11.64 -6.72
N SER A 75 7.93 12.19 -6.58
CA SER A 75 7.12 12.13 -5.35
C SER A 75 6.31 10.84 -5.19
N GLY A 76 6.39 9.92 -6.13
CA GLY A 76 5.58 8.71 -6.17
C GLY A 76 6.07 7.60 -5.24
N ALA A 77 5.18 6.63 -4.98
CA ALA A 77 5.41 5.53 -4.07
C ALA A 77 4.92 4.19 -4.64
N LEU A 78 5.57 3.11 -4.20
CA LEU A 78 5.24 1.72 -4.51
C LEU A 78 4.78 1.01 -3.24
N TRP A 79 3.67 0.29 -3.33
CA TRP A 79 3.20 -0.69 -2.37
C TRP A 79 3.10 -2.05 -3.06
N LEU A 80 3.95 -2.98 -2.68
CA LEU A 80 4.08 -4.29 -3.30
C LEU A 80 3.74 -5.38 -2.28
N THR A 81 2.61 -6.06 -2.48
CA THR A 81 2.19 -7.18 -1.63
C THR A 81 2.75 -8.49 -2.16
N LEU A 82 3.41 -9.26 -1.30
CA LEU A 82 4.05 -10.52 -1.63
C LEU A 82 3.79 -11.57 -0.54
N GLY A 83 3.45 -12.77 -0.98
CA GLY A 83 3.51 -13.98 -0.16
C GLY A 83 4.81 -14.74 -0.40
N ASP A 84 5.13 -15.68 0.51
CA ASP A 84 6.27 -16.58 0.38
C ASP A 84 5.81 -18.02 0.19
N SER A 85 6.73 -18.88 -0.22
CA SER A 85 6.50 -20.29 -0.47
C SER A 85 7.68 -21.12 0.03
N PHE A 86 7.45 -22.43 0.18
CA PHE A 86 8.50 -23.37 0.55
C PHE A 86 9.11 -24.03 -0.70
N SER A 87 10.43 -24.20 -0.68
CA SER A 87 11.16 -24.92 -1.72
C SER A 87 10.70 -26.38 -1.77
N LYS A 88 10.38 -26.87 -2.96
CA LYS A 88 10.07 -28.28 -3.24
C LYS A 88 11.34 -29.07 -3.63
N HIS A 89 12.31 -28.37 -4.26
CA HIS A 89 13.55 -28.93 -4.77
C HIS A 89 14.70 -27.93 -4.56
N MET A 90 15.91 -28.43 -4.32
CA MET A 90 17.10 -27.58 -4.14
C MET A 90 17.36 -26.66 -5.35
N SER A 91 17.00 -27.10 -6.55
CA SER A 91 17.11 -26.29 -7.78
C SER A 91 16.32 -24.97 -7.74
N GLN A 92 15.35 -24.82 -6.85
CA GLN A 92 14.58 -23.59 -6.70
C GLN A 92 15.33 -22.46 -5.99
N GLY A 93 16.59 -22.66 -5.58
CA GLY A 93 17.43 -21.66 -4.94
C GLY A 93 17.36 -21.63 -3.42
N ALA A 94 16.81 -22.70 -2.81
CA ALA A 94 16.83 -22.93 -1.37
C ALA A 94 16.77 -24.44 -1.06
N PRO A 95 17.26 -24.92 0.10
CA PRO A 95 17.10 -26.30 0.51
C PRO A 95 15.63 -26.73 0.52
N ARG A 96 15.36 -28.00 0.20
CA ARG A 96 14.00 -28.54 0.23
C ARG A 96 13.34 -28.32 1.61
N GLY A 97 12.12 -27.81 1.63
CA GLY A 97 11.37 -27.50 2.84
C GLY A 97 11.71 -26.14 3.49
N SER A 98 12.72 -25.45 2.99
CA SER A 98 13.04 -24.08 3.42
C SER A 98 12.07 -23.06 2.79
N LEU A 99 11.80 -21.96 3.47
CA LEU A 99 11.20 -20.78 2.83
C LEU A 99 12.11 -20.28 1.70
N LEU A 100 11.52 -19.86 0.58
CA LEU A 100 12.24 -19.24 -0.53
C LEU A 100 12.70 -17.83 -0.18
N LEU A 101 12.13 -17.21 0.84
CA LEU A 101 12.39 -15.81 1.27
C LEU A 101 12.21 -14.82 0.13
N ALA A 102 11.22 -15.09 -0.74
CA ALA A 102 11.00 -14.27 -1.93
C ALA A 102 10.70 -12.80 -1.61
N PRO A 103 9.84 -12.44 -0.62
CA PRO A 103 9.63 -11.04 -0.25
C PRO A 103 10.89 -10.34 0.22
N GLN A 104 11.75 -11.01 0.99
CA GLN A 104 13.01 -10.47 1.50
C GLN A 104 14.03 -10.27 0.38
N ARG A 105 14.15 -11.26 -0.53
CA ARG A 105 15.02 -11.17 -1.71
C ARG A 105 14.59 -10.02 -2.62
N VAL A 106 13.29 -9.86 -2.85
CA VAL A 106 12.73 -8.72 -3.62
C VAL A 106 13.04 -7.40 -2.93
N ALA A 107 12.87 -7.28 -1.61
CA ALA A 107 13.18 -6.05 -0.89
C ALA A 107 14.67 -5.66 -1.01
N LEU A 108 15.58 -6.63 -0.91
CA LEU A 108 17.03 -6.42 -1.10
C LEU A 108 17.36 -6.04 -2.55
N ALA A 109 16.75 -6.72 -3.52
CA ALA A 109 16.95 -6.43 -4.94
C ALA A 109 16.42 -5.03 -5.31
N LEU A 110 15.28 -4.60 -4.78
CA LEU A 110 14.77 -3.24 -4.95
C LEU A 110 15.74 -2.21 -4.38
N SER A 111 16.28 -2.46 -3.19
CA SER A 111 17.27 -1.57 -2.57
C SER A 111 18.52 -1.46 -3.45
N ALA A 112 19.01 -2.56 -3.99
CA ALA A 112 20.15 -2.59 -4.92
C ALA A 112 19.83 -1.88 -6.24
N ASP A 113 18.57 -1.92 -6.71
CA ASP A 113 18.08 -1.24 -7.92
C ASP A 113 17.77 0.26 -7.69
N GLY A 114 18.14 0.82 -6.53
CA GLY A 114 18.02 2.25 -6.21
C GLY A 114 16.67 2.68 -5.67
N TRP A 115 15.79 1.76 -5.29
CA TRP A 115 14.59 2.11 -4.53
C TRP A 115 14.94 2.41 -3.07
N ILE A 116 14.20 3.32 -2.46
CA ILE A 116 14.28 3.59 -1.02
C ILE A 116 13.17 2.80 -0.34
N VAL A 117 13.51 1.63 0.23
CA VAL A 117 12.58 0.82 1.02
C VAL A 117 12.30 1.55 2.34
N ARG A 118 11.05 1.95 2.55
CA ARG A 118 10.61 2.74 3.71
C ARG A 118 10.13 1.87 4.86
N ASN A 119 9.33 0.85 4.55
CA ASN A 119 8.82 -0.12 5.49
C ASN A 119 8.66 -1.49 4.84
N VAL A 120 8.75 -2.52 5.65
CA VAL A 120 8.26 -3.86 5.38
C VAL A 120 7.06 -4.06 6.32
N VAL A 121 5.86 -3.92 5.76
CA VAL A 121 4.61 -4.01 6.52
C VAL A 121 4.18 -5.46 6.59
N ILE A 122 3.81 -5.94 7.76
CA ILE A 122 3.26 -7.28 7.98
C ILE A 122 1.73 -7.19 7.88
N TRP A 123 1.19 -7.82 6.84
CA TRP A 123 -0.25 -8.03 6.75
C TRP A 123 -0.61 -9.33 7.44
N GLN A 124 -0.98 -9.25 8.71
CA GLN A 124 -1.43 -10.36 9.52
C GLN A 124 -2.87 -10.73 9.17
N LYS A 125 -3.09 -12.04 8.93
CA LYS A 125 -4.39 -12.63 8.64
C LYS A 125 -4.96 -13.22 9.95
N PRO A 126 -6.06 -12.69 10.51
CA PRO A 126 -6.60 -13.19 11.79
C PRO A 126 -7.17 -14.61 11.70
N ALA A 127 -7.59 -15.04 10.49
CA ALA A 127 -8.09 -16.39 10.21
C ALA A 127 -7.38 -16.93 8.95
N PRO A 128 -6.11 -17.36 9.08
CA PRO A 128 -5.39 -17.96 7.96
C PRO A 128 -5.96 -19.35 7.64
N LEU A 129 -5.78 -19.80 6.40
CA LEU A 129 -6.11 -21.19 6.04
C LEU A 129 -5.24 -22.13 6.86
N PRO A 130 -5.83 -23.18 7.47
CA PRO A 130 -5.07 -24.16 8.22
C PRO A 130 -4.10 -24.92 7.29
N GLN A 131 -2.92 -25.24 7.81
CA GLN A 131 -1.95 -26.07 7.13
C GLN A 131 -1.75 -27.38 7.86
N SER A 132 -1.58 -28.46 7.11
CA SER A 132 -1.36 -29.81 7.65
C SER A 132 0.08 -30.09 8.11
N ALA A 133 1.01 -29.16 7.90
CA ALA A 133 2.41 -29.33 8.30
C ALA A 133 2.54 -29.41 9.82
N ARG A 134 3.29 -30.44 10.30
CA ARG A 134 3.50 -30.69 11.74
C ARG A 134 4.92 -30.35 12.22
N ASP A 135 5.79 -29.99 11.31
CA ASP A 135 7.23 -29.74 11.49
C ASP A 135 7.60 -28.24 11.48
N ARG A 136 6.62 -27.35 11.32
CA ARG A 136 6.81 -25.90 11.26
C ARG A 136 5.54 -25.14 11.60
N LEU A 137 5.69 -23.85 11.85
CA LEU A 137 4.56 -22.95 12.12
C LEU A 137 3.79 -22.65 10.83
N SER A 138 2.47 -22.51 10.95
CA SER A 138 1.62 -22.07 9.85
C SER A 138 1.88 -20.61 9.49
N PRO A 139 2.09 -20.26 8.21
CA PRO A 139 2.19 -18.86 7.77
C PRO A 139 0.87 -18.12 8.01
N THR A 140 0.93 -17.07 8.80
CA THR A 140 -0.25 -16.27 9.19
C THR A 140 -0.21 -14.84 8.65
N TYR A 141 0.80 -14.50 7.85
CA TYR A 141 0.97 -13.16 7.30
C TYR A 141 1.50 -13.19 5.86
N GLU A 142 1.32 -12.07 5.20
CA GLU A 142 2.01 -11.69 3.97
C GLU A 142 2.77 -10.38 4.19
N VAL A 143 3.68 -10.06 3.29
CA VAL A 143 4.54 -8.88 3.38
C VAL A 143 4.07 -7.83 2.38
N VAL A 144 4.03 -6.56 2.81
CA VAL A 144 3.85 -5.42 1.92
C VAL A 144 5.08 -4.53 1.98
N ILE A 145 5.81 -4.48 0.88
CA ILE A 145 6.98 -3.61 0.75
C ILE A 145 6.50 -2.22 0.38
N PHE A 146 6.79 -1.24 1.22
CA PHE A 146 6.61 0.18 0.93
C PHE A 146 7.93 0.78 0.49
N ALA A 147 8.01 1.24 -0.75
CA ALA A 147 9.21 1.82 -1.33
C ALA A 147 8.90 3.13 -2.07
N THR A 148 9.91 3.98 -2.21
CA THR A 148 9.82 5.27 -2.89
C THR A 148 10.97 5.46 -3.87
N LYS A 149 10.74 6.30 -4.88
CA LYS A 149 11.77 6.64 -5.87
C LYS A 149 12.78 7.62 -5.29
N GLU A 150 12.31 8.56 -4.48
CA GLU A 150 13.11 9.64 -3.91
C GLU A 150 12.91 9.73 -2.40
N ARG A 151 13.85 10.38 -1.70
CA ARG A 151 13.74 10.64 -0.26
C ARG A 151 12.56 11.56 0.08
N ARG A 152 12.24 12.51 -0.80
CA ARG A 152 11.09 13.42 -0.66
C ARG A 152 9.96 12.92 -1.54
N TYR A 153 8.89 12.47 -0.93
CA TYR A 153 7.73 11.92 -1.60
C TYR A 153 6.43 12.43 -0.95
N PHE A 154 5.31 12.22 -1.62
CA PHE A 154 4.00 12.54 -1.06
C PHE A 154 3.60 11.48 -0.03
N PHE A 155 3.29 11.91 1.19
CA PHE A 155 2.78 11.03 2.25
C PHE A 155 1.83 11.79 3.17
N ASP A 156 0.54 11.48 3.10
CA ASP A 156 -0.50 12.04 3.98
C ASP A 156 -0.76 11.09 5.15
N LEU A 157 0.05 11.22 6.19
CA LEU A 157 -0.12 10.43 7.42
C LEU A 157 -1.46 10.70 8.09
N ASP A 158 -1.97 11.93 8.01
CA ASP A 158 -3.21 12.30 8.68
C ASP A 158 -4.42 11.60 8.07
N ALA A 159 -4.38 11.25 6.77
CA ALA A 159 -5.43 10.50 6.09
C ALA A 159 -5.58 9.05 6.61
N ILE A 160 -4.54 8.50 7.23
CA ILE A 160 -4.49 7.09 7.66
C ILE A 160 -4.31 6.87 9.16
N ARG A 161 -4.27 7.95 9.97
CA ARG A 161 -4.14 7.81 11.43
C ARG A 161 -5.24 6.94 12.01
N VAL A 162 -4.87 6.10 12.95
CA VAL A 162 -5.79 5.24 13.71
C VAL A 162 -6.01 5.77 15.12
N PRO A 163 -7.16 5.51 15.74
CA PRO A 163 -7.43 5.93 17.12
C PRO A 163 -6.38 5.44 18.11
N HIS A 164 -6.12 6.22 19.14
CA HIS A 164 -5.32 5.75 20.27
C HIS A 164 -6.06 4.64 21.02
N ARG A 165 -5.44 3.45 21.17
CA ARG A 165 -6.03 2.32 21.93
C ARG A 165 -6.11 2.56 23.43
N SER A 166 -5.25 3.41 23.96
CA SER A 166 -5.21 3.76 25.37
C SER A 166 -5.39 5.27 25.55
N ILE A 167 -6.64 5.74 25.56
CA ILE A 167 -6.98 6.93 26.32
C ILE A 167 -7.11 6.45 27.78
N ARG A 168 -6.05 5.99 28.41
CA ARG A 168 -5.97 6.04 29.86
C ARG A 168 -5.89 7.53 30.18
N ARG A 169 -7.02 8.11 30.59
CA ARG A 169 -6.98 9.33 31.38
C ARG A 169 -6.00 9.03 32.51
N ALA A 170 -4.81 9.64 32.44
CA ALA A 170 -3.91 9.62 33.54
C ALA A 170 -4.67 10.33 34.71
N ARG A 171 -5.33 9.53 35.53
CA ARG A 171 -5.88 10.01 36.84
C ARG A 171 -4.67 10.21 37.71
N GLY A 172 -4.19 11.44 37.82
CA GLY A 172 -3.07 11.85 38.63
C GLY A 172 -2.68 13.29 38.31
N SER A 173 -2.17 14.01 39.29
CA SER A 173 -1.63 15.34 39.09
C SER A 173 -0.41 15.28 38.14
N ALA A 174 -0.12 16.38 37.46
CA ALA A 174 1.07 16.49 36.60
C ALA A 174 2.39 16.11 37.31
N ARG A 175 2.43 16.30 38.64
CA ARG A 175 3.55 15.93 39.53
C ARG A 175 3.68 14.41 39.72
N GLU A 176 2.57 13.68 39.89
CA GLU A 176 2.58 12.22 40.07
C GLU A 176 2.98 11.53 38.74
N LEU A 177 2.49 12.03 37.63
CA LEU A 177 2.87 11.53 36.30
C LEU A 177 4.35 11.79 36.01
N ALA A 178 4.91 12.94 36.42
CA ALA A 178 6.33 13.23 36.30
C ALA A 178 7.20 12.26 37.08
N ARG A 179 6.79 11.88 38.34
CA ARG A 179 7.50 10.91 39.18
C ARG A 179 7.51 9.48 38.58
N LEU A 180 6.40 9.03 37.99
CA LEU A 180 6.27 7.70 37.38
C LEU A 180 7.13 7.54 36.11
N TYR A 181 7.57 8.62 35.47
CA TYR A 181 8.29 8.60 34.20
C TYR A 181 9.72 9.17 34.26
N GLN A 182 10.28 9.35 35.48
CA GLN A 182 11.65 9.85 35.66
C GLN A 182 12.77 8.92 35.22
N GLY A 183 12.47 7.68 34.80
CA GLY A 183 13.46 6.66 34.50
C GLY A 183 13.67 6.29 33.03
N GLY A 184 13.08 6.98 32.05
CA GLY A 184 13.18 6.59 30.66
C GLY A 184 13.69 7.70 29.74
N ASN A 185 14.78 7.43 29.05
CA ASN A 185 15.45 8.30 28.05
C ASN A 185 14.64 8.52 26.75
N CYS A 186 13.35 8.23 26.70
CA CYS A 186 12.51 8.51 25.54
C CYS A 186 11.72 9.81 25.77
N GLY A 187 11.82 10.75 24.82
CA GLY A 187 11.14 12.06 24.84
C GLY A 187 9.63 12.05 25.09
N LEU A 188 9.01 10.86 25.13
CA LEU A 188 7.65 10.59 25.58
C LEU A 188 7.38 11.02 27.04
N GLY A 189 8.37 10.96 27.95
CA GLY A 189 8.22 11.40 29.34
C GLY A 189 7.93 12.90 29.44
N LYS A 190 8.69 13.73 28.71
CA LYS A 190 8.48 15.18 28.65
C LYS A 190 7.13 15.55 28.03
N LEU A 191 6.71 14.85 26.95
CA LEU A 191 5.43 15.09 26.28
C LEU A 191 4.24 14.68 27.15
N LYS A 192 4.37 13.60 27.94
CA LYS A 192 3.36 13.16 28.90
C LYS A 192 3.27 14.12 30.10
N ALA A 193 4.40 14.57 30.60
CA ALA A 193 4.45 15.57 31.68
C ALA A 193 3.81 16.92 31.27
N GLN A 194 3.82 17.24 29.96
CA GLN A 194 3.17 18.42 29.39
C GLN A 194 1.69 18.17 29.00
N GLY A 195 1.10 17.01 29.32
CA GLY A 195 -0.25 16.65 28.91
C GLY A 195 -0.39 16.42 27.37
N ARG A 196 0.72 16.37 26.64
CA ARG A 196 0.78 16.22 25.18
C ARG A 196 0.98 14.74 24.80
N VAL A 197 0.05 13.88 25.15
CA VAL A 197 0.13 12.45 24.86
C VAL A 197 -0.33 12.17 23.44
N GLY A 198 0.63 12.13 22.52
CA GLY A 198 0.37 11.73 21.13
C GLY A 198 -0.28 12.83 20.28
N ASN A 199 -0.39 12.55 18.96
CA ASN A 199 -1.11 13.44 18.06
C ASN A 199 -2.63 13.28 18.31
N PRO A 200 -3.39 14.36 18.60
CA PRO A 200 -4.82 14.25 18.90
C PRO A 200 -5.66 13.74 17.72
N CYS A 201 -5.13 13.78 16.48
CA CYS A 201 -5.76 13.16 15.32
C CYS A 201 -5.62 11.63 15.26
N GLY A 202 -4.96 11.03 16.25
CA GLY A 202 -4.66 9.61 16.29
C GLY A 202 -3.18 9.31 16.11
N LYS A 203 -2.81 8.05 16.28
CA LYS A 203 -1.44 7.57 16.11
C LYS A 203 -1.16 7.14 14.68
N ASN A 204 0.11 7.09 14.31
CA ASN A 204 0.57 6.37 13.13
C ASN A 204 0.12 4.90 13.24
N PRO A 205 -0.47 4.30 12.20
CA PRO A 205 -0.95 2.91 12.24
C PRO A 205 0.14 1.89 12.59
N GLY A 206 1.41 2.21 12.32
CA GLY A 206 2.51 1.24 12.43
C GLY A 206 2.59 0.35 11.20
N ASP A 207 3.40 -0.69 11.30
CA ASP A 207 3.75 -1.60 10.19
C ASP A 207 3.28 -3.06 10.41
N VAL A 208 2.39 -3.28 11.35
CA VAL A 208 1.65 -4.55 11.51
C VAL A 208 0.17 -4.29 11.37
N TRP A 209 -0.43 -4.79 10.29
CA TRP A 209 -1.83 -4.58 9.92
C TRP A 209 -2.61 -5.89 10.03
N THR A 210 -3.53 -5.98 10.97
CA THR A 210 -4.41 -7.15 11.13
C THR A 210 -5.68 -6.92 10.31
N ILE A 211 -5.74 -7.56 9.13
CA ILE A 211 -6.83 -7.38 8.16
C ILE A 211 -7.26 -8.78 7.65
N PRO A 212 -8.56 -9.12 7.74
CA PRO A 212 -9.07 -10.37 7.19
C PRO A 212 -8.84 -10.45 5.68
N THR A 213 -8.66 -11.67 5.17
CA THR A 213 -8.65 -11.94 3.72
C THR A 213 -10.00 -11.61 3.10
N ALA A 214 -10.01 -11.22 1.83
CA ALA A 214 -11.26 -11.05 1.11
C ALA A 214 -11.90 -12.43 0.85
N VAL A 215 -13.21 -12.52 1.05
CA VAL A 215 -14.01 -13.66 0.57
C VAL A 215 -14.43 -13.30 -0.85
N ASP A 216 -13.86 -13.96 -1.85
CA ASP A 216 -14.25 -13.74 -3.24
C ASP A 216 -15.42 -14.65 -3.60
N ARG A 217 -16.56 -14.04 -3.97
CA ARG A 217 -17.76 -14.73 -4.46
C ARG A 217 -17.70 -15.03 -5.96
N LEU A 218 -16.68 -14.53 -6.67
CA LEU A 218 -16.54 -14.64 -8.13
C LEU A 218 -15.55 -15.75 -8.56
N GLY A 219 -15.12 -16.60 -7.63
CA GLY A 219 -14.21 -17.71 -7.92
C GLY A 219 -12.73 -17.34 -8.11
N HIS A 220 -12.36 -16.06 -7.99
CA HIS A 220 -10.98 -15.61 -8.05
C HIS A 220 -10.32 -15.69 -6.67
N GLN A 221 -9.57 -16.75 -6.42
CA GLN A 221 -9.01 -17.10 -5.10
C GLN A 221 -7.87 -16.18 -4.60
N ALA A 222 -7.54 -15.07 -5.29
CA ALA A 222 -6.31 -14.29 -5.06
C ALA A 222 -6.49 -12.79 -4.84
N THR A 223 -7.66 -12.30 -4.48
CA THR A 223 -7.86 -10.87 -4.30
C THR A 223 -7.43 -10.42 -2.90
N PHE A 224 -6.54 -9.44 -2.82
CA PHE A 224 -6.28 -8.76 -1.55
C PHE A 224 -7.48 -7.88 -1.14
N PRO A 225 -7.76 -7.73 0.17
CA PRO A 225 -8.94 -7.03 0.63
C PRO A 225 -8.85 -5.51 0.36
N THR A 226 -9.97 -4.89 0.03
CA THR A 226 -10.05 -3.43 -0.18
C THR A 226 -9.54 -2.64 1.03
N LYS A 227 -9.75 -3.16 2.25
CA LYS A 227 -9.26 -2.56 3.51
C LYS A 227 -7.74 -2.50 3.60
N LEU A 228 -7.02 -3.37 2.89
CA LEU A 228 -5.55 -3.34 2.82
C LEU A 228 -5.07 -2.21 1.91
N ILE A 229 -5.73 -2.01 0.76
CA ILE A 229 -5.33 -1.06 -0.27
C ILE A 229 -5.69 0.39 0.11
N GLU A 230 -6.83 0.57 0.76
CA GLU A 230 -7.36 1.91 1.06
C GLU A 230 -6.34 2.81 1.78
N PRO A 231 -5.69 2.39 2.89
CA PRO A 231 -4.68 3.22 3.54
C PRO A 231 -3.45 3.49 2.65
N MET A 232 -3.06 2.57 1.76
CA MET A 232 -1.94 2.76 0.84
C MET A 232 -2.23 3.92 -0.12
N ILE A 233 -3.40 3.89 -0.78
CA ILE A 233 -3.82 4.94 -1.72
C ILE A 233 -4.03 6.27 -0.99
N ARG A 234 -4.70 6.28 0.17
CA ARG A 234 -4.92 7.50 0.96
C ARG A 234 -3.62 8.17 1.37
N ALA A 235 -2.61 7.38 1.75
CA ALA A 235 -1.33 7.90 2.21
C ALA A 235 -0.47 8.45 1.07
N THR A 236 -0.47 7.82 -0.11
CA THR A 236 0.56 8.09 -1.13
C THR A 236 0.03 8.52 -2.50
N CYS A 237 -1.29 8.52 -2.72
CA CYS A 237 -1.88 9.08 -3.92
C CYS A 237 -2.66 10.37 -3.60
N PRO A 238 -2.24 11.55 -4.07
CA PRO A 238 -2.91 12.81 -3.79
C PRO A 238 -4.36 12.81 -4.27
N GLU A 239 -5.25 13.45 -3.50
CA GLU A 239 -6.66 13.62 -3.89
C GLU A 239 -6.81 14.60 -5.05
N ARG A 240 -6.04 15.68 -5.02
CA ARG A 240 -6.02 16.73 -6.04
C ARG A 240 -4.60 17.19 -6.30
N ILE A 241 -4.30 17.41 -7.56
CA ILE A 241 -2.99 17.87 -8.05
C ILE A 241 -3.24 19.04 -8.99
N CYS A 242 -2.52 20.13 -8.79
CA CYS A 242 -2.58 21.29 -9.69
C CYS A 242 -2.06 20.92 -11.08
N VAL A 243 -2.82 21.23 -12.14
CA VAL A 243 -2.42 20.91 -13.51
C VAL A 243 -1.24 21.74 -14.01
N GLN A 244 -1.00 22.92 -13.42
CA GLN A 244 0.07 23.83 -13.82
C GLN A 244 1.41 23.56 -13.15
N CYS A 245 1.43 23.37 -11.81
CA CYS A 245 2.68 23.22 -11.05
C CYS A 245 2.90 21.81 -10.50
N ASP A 246 2.00 20.88 -10.79
CA ASP A 246 1.98 19.48 -10.35
C ASP A 246 2.08 19.27 -8.83
N ARG A 247 1.81 20.31 -8.04
CA ARG A 247 1.79 20.22 -6.57
C ARG A 247 0.53 19.55 -6.07
N PRO A 248 0.65 18.57 -5.16
CA PRO A 248 -0.50 17.98 -4.49
C PRO A 248 -1.16 19.02 -3.57
N TRP A 249 -2.50 19.01 -3.52
CA TRP A 249 -3.24 19.74 -2.52
C TRP A 249 -3.42 18.88 -1.28
N ILE A 250 -3.14 19.44 -0.11
CA ILE A 250 -3.17 18.75 1.17
C ILE A 250 -4.29 19.31 2.03
N ARG A 251 -5.04 18.45 2.71
CA ARG A 251 -6.01 18.86 3.72
C ARG A 251 -5.31 19.13 5.05
N PRO A 252 -5.24 20.40 5.50
CA PRO A 252 -4.68 20.69 6.80
C PRO A 252 -5.60 20.09 7.87
N THR A 253 -5.03 19.35 8.78
CA THR A 253 -5.75 18.86 9.94
C THR A 253 -5.48 19.78 11.12
N ARG A 254 -6.52 20.36 11.68
CA ARG A 254 -6.45 21.18 12.90
C ARG A 254 -7.17 20.46 14.05
N ILE A 255 -6.63 20.61 15.22
CA ILE A 255 -7.29 20.19 16.47
C ILE A 255 -7.99 21.39 17.03
N VAL A 256 -9.28 21.23 17.24
CA VAL A 256 -10.09 22.21 17.97
C VAL A 256 -10.43 21.59 19.32
N SER A 257 -9.96 22.24 20.37
CA SER A 257 -10.33 21.87 21.74
C SER A 257 -11.69 22.50 22.04
N LYS A 258 -12.69 21.66 22.31
CA LYS A 258 -14.00 22.10 22.81
C LYS A 258 -14.11 21.75 24.30
N ARG A 259 -14.48 22.70 25.12
CA ARG A 259 -14.85 22.46 26.50
C ARG A 259 -16.25 21.86 26.51
N THR A 260 -16.42 20.71 27.12
CA THR A 260 -17.71 20.05 27.33
C THR A 260 -17.92 19.89 28.85
N ASN A 261 -19.14 19.59 29.28
CA ASN A 261 -19.44 19.31 30.67
C ASN A 261 -18.62 18.15 31.28
N GLU A 262 -18.03 17.30 30.42
CA GLU A 262 -17.15 16.17 30.75
C GLU A 262 -15.65 16.54 30.72
N GLY A 263 -15.30 17.81 30.45
CA GLY A 263 -13.92 18.29 30.34
C GLY A 263 -13.51 18.71 28.92
N LEU A 264 -12.20 18.85 28.68
CA LEU A 264 -11.67 19.30 27.42
C LEU A 264 -11.71 18.15 26.38
N ARG A 265 -12.53 18.31 25.34
CA ARG A 265 -12.60 17.36 24.23
C ARG A 265 -11.83 17.89 23.03
N HIS A 266 -10.85 17.12 22.53
CA HIS A 266 -10.12 17.46 21.30
C HIS A 266 -10.84 16.85 20.10
N VAL A 267 -11.34 17.69 19.20
CA VAL A 267 -12.03 17.28 17.98
C VAL A 267 -11.12 17.56 16.79
N ARG A 268 -10.92 16.54 15.96
CA ARG A 268 -10.25 16.68 14.66
C ARG A 268 -11.15 17.48 13.73
N LYS A 269 -10.70 18.62 13.25
CA LYS A 269 -11.30 19.32 12.11
C LYS A 269 -10.38 19.14 10.91
N VAL A 270 -10.90 18.49 9.87
CA VAL A 270 -10.27 18.42 8.56
C VAL A 270 -10.64 19.71 7.83
N GLY A 271 -9.64 20.51 7.49
CA GLY A 271 -9.84 21.74 6.74
C GLY A 271 -10.06 21.48 5.25
N GLU A 272 -10.33 22.56 4.52
CA GLU A 272 -10.38 22.51 3.06
C GLU A 272 -8.99 22.22 2.46
N LEU A 273 -8.99 21.67 1.24
CA LEU A 273 -7.75 21.44 0.49
C LEU A 273 -7.00 22.75 0.28
N ARG A 274 -5.75 22.81 0.70
CA ARG A 274 -4.90 23.99 0.47
C ARG A 274 -4.51 24.08 -0.99
N ARG A 275 -4.89 25.15 -1.63
CA ARG A 275 -4.55 25.50 -3.02
C ARG A 275 -3.10 25.97 -3.13
N CYS A 276 -2.48 25.70 -4.28
CA CYS A 276 -1.26 26.40 -4.67
C CYS A 276 -1.57 27.83 -5.15
N ARG A 277 -0.53 28.65 -5.33
CA ARG A 277 -0.70 30.03 -5.82
C ARG A 277 -1.01 30.14 -7.32
N CYS A 278 -1.09 29.03 -8.04
CA CYS A 278 -1.36 29.03 -9.49
C CYS A 278 -2.82 29.30 -9.83
N PHE A 279 -3.76 29.06 -8.90
CA PHE A 279 -5.21 29.16 -9.13
C PHE A 279 -5.72 28.34 -10.33
N ALA A 280 -4.90 27.42 -10.83
CA ALA A 280 -5.22 26.57 -11.96
C ALA A 280 -6.17 25.42 -11.55
N PRO A 281 -6.87 24.78 -12.52
CA PRO A 281 -7.65 23.57 -12.29
C PRO A 281 -6.81 22.45 -11.66
N THR A 282 -7.49 21.44 -11.11
CA THR A 282 -6.84 20.26 -10.53
C THR A 282 -7.29 19.00 -11.24
N ARG A 283 -6.46 17.98 -11.16
CA ARG A 283 -6.74 16.62 -11.55
C ARG A 283 -6.58 15.66 -10.37
N PRO A 284 -7.22 14.49 -10.37
CA PRO A 284 -6.92 13.42 -9.43
C PRO A 284 -5.48 12.91 -9.57
N GLY A 285 -4.92 12.33 -8.50
CA GLY A 285 -3.74 11.49 -8.59
C GLY A 285 -4.05 10.19 -9.31
N VAL A 286 -3.02 9.55 -9.89
CA VAL A 286 -3.12 8.32 -10.67
C VAL A 286 -2.52 7.15 -9.91
N VAL A 287 -3.31 6.08 -9.73
CA VAL A 287 -2.88 4.80 -9.16
C VAL A 287 -2.60 3.82 -10.30
N LEU A 288 -1.43 3.19 -10.27
CA LEU A 288 -1.04 2.11 -11.18
C LEU A 288 -1.14 0.76 -10.50
N ASP A 289 -1.67 -0.24 -11.21
CA ASP A 289 -1.55 -1.65 -10.85
C ASP A 289 -1.11 -2.46 -12.08
N PRO A 290 0.18 -2.86 -12.17
CA PRO A 290 0.71 -3.63 -13.30
C PRO A 290 0.29 -5.11 -13.31
N PHE A 291 -0.41 -5.57 -12.25
CA PHE A 291 -0.93 -6.94 -12.13
C PHE A 291 -2.38 -6.88 -11.65
N MET A 292 -3.23 -6.26 -12.47
CA MET A 292 -4.57 -5.78 -12.11
C MET A 292 -5.51 -6.88 -11.60
N GLY A 293 -5.40 -8.11 -12.12
CA GLY A 293 -6.31 -9.20 -11.80
C GLY A 293 -7.77 -8.80 -12.03
N THR A 294 -8.60 -8.96 -11.02
CA THR A 294 -10.03 -8.59 -11.06
C THR A 294 -10.32 -7.13 -10.66
N GLY A 295 -9.30 -6.27 -10.64
CA GLY A 295 -9.49 -4.82 -10.55
C GLY A 295 -9.74 -4.26 -9.14
N THR A 296 -9.30 -4.93 -8.08
CA THR A 296 -9.55 -4.44 -6.70
C THR A 296 -8.92 -3.08 -6.45
N THR A 297 -7.69 -2.85 -6.94
CA THR A 297 -7.00 -1.56 -6.85
C THR A 297 -7.79 -0.45 -7.54
N ALA A 298 -8.31 -0.71 -8.73
CA ALA A 298 -9.10 0.26 -9.50
C ALA A 298 -10.41 0.62 -8.78
N VAL A 299 -11.15 -0.36 -8.26
CA VAL A 299 -12.38 -0.14 -7.49
C VAL A 299 -12.12 0.76 -6.28
N VAL A 300 -11.02 0.52 -5.55
CA VAL A 300 -10.67 1.37 -4.40
C VAL A 300 -10.22 2.76 -4.85
N ALA A 301 -9.46 2.88 -5.93
CA ALA A 301 -9.02 4.16 -6.47
C ALA A 301 -10.23 5.03 -6.88
N GLU A 302 -11.20 4.48 -7.62
CA GLU A 302 -12.45 5.19 -7.99
C GLU A 302 -13.25 5.63 -6.76
N ARG A 303 -13.46 4.71 -5.82
CA ARG A 303 -14.18 5.04 -4.57
C ARG A 303 -13.51 6.18 -3.79
N LEU A 304 -12.20 6.32 -3.91
CA LEU A 304 -11.44 7.39 -3.29
C LEU A 304 -11.29 8.63 -4.19
N GLY A 305 -11.90 8.67 -5.38
CA GLY A 305 -11.84 9.78 -6.32
C GLY A 305 -10.44 9.97 -6.95
N ARG A 306 -9.70 8.89 -7.16
CA ARG A 306 -8.42 8.85 -7.88
C ARG A 306 -8.62 8.27 -9.26
N ASP A 307 -7.83 8.76 -10.23
CA ASP A 307 -7.68 8.06 -11.49
C ASP A 307 -6.82 6.81 -11.30
N TRP A 308 -6.94 5.87 -12.22
CA TRP A 308 -6.16 4.63 -12.17
C TRP A 308 -5.76 4.15 -13.57
N LEU A 309 -4.78 3.27 -13.61
CA LEU A 309 -4.39 2.50 -14.79
C LEU A 309 -4.05 1.09 -14.34
N GLY A 310 -4.61 0.09 -15.01
CA GLY A 310 -4.31 -1.31 -14.79
C GLY A 310 -3.65 -1.95 -16.00
N VAL A 311 -2.78 -2.92 -15.75
CA VAL A 311 -2.29 -3.86 -16.78
C VAL A 311 -2.61 -5.27 -16.32
N GLU A 312 -3.14 -6.08 -17.21
CA GLU A 312 -3.48 -7.47 -16.95
C GLU A 312 -3.08 -8.35 -18.12
N LEU A 313 -2.34 -9.42 -17.82
CA LEU A 313 -1.84 -10.35 -18.83
C LEU A 313 -2.97 -11.23 -19.38
N ASN A 314 -3.89 -11.68 -18.52
CA ASN A 314 -4.99 -12.56 -18.89
C ASN A 314 -6.20 -11.75 -19.39
N PRO A 315 -6.62 -11.87 -20.68
CA PRO A 315 -7.76 -11.12 -21.22
C PRO A 315 -9.08 -11.40 -20.49
N THR A 316 -9.23 -12.58 -19.90
CA THR A 316 -10.44 -12.93 -19.15
C THR A 316 -10.51 -12.13 -17.83
N PHE A 317 -9.40 -12.01 -17.11
CA PHE A 317 -9.36 -11.19 -15.91
C PHE A 317 -9.48 -9.70 -16.20
N ALA A 318 -8.90 -9.24 -17.32
CA ALA A 318 -9.09 -7.85 -17.77
C ALA A 318 -10.58 -7.53 -18.01
N ARG A 319 -11.32 -8.46 -18.65
CA ARG A 319 -12.79 -8.33 -18.83
C ARG A 319 -13.53 -8.34 -17.50
N LEU A 320 -13.21 -9.29 -16.61
CA LEU A 320 -13.81 -9.36 -15.28
C LEU A 320 -13.58 -8.07 -14.45
N ALA A 321 -12.38 -7.49 -14.53
CA ALA A 321 -12.08 -6.22 -13.91
C ALA A 321 -12.97 -5.09 -14.44
N ALA A 322 -13.11 -5.00 -15.78
CA ALA A 322 -13.96 -3.99 -16.41
C ALA A 322 -15.44 -4.16 -16.02
N ASP A 323 -15.95 -5.40 -15.96
CA ASP A 323 -17.33 -5.69 -15.55
C ASP A 323 -17.58 -5.32 -14.09
N ARG A 324 -16.65 -5.67 -13.21
CA ARG A 324 -16.71 -5.32 -11.78
C ARG A 324 -16.73 -3.81 -11.56
N LEU A 325 -15.93 -3.07 -12.31
CA LEU A 325 -15.90 -1.61 -12.24
C LEU A 325 -17.22 -0.99 -12.74
N ARG A 326 -17.76 -1.52 -13.86
CA ARG A 326 -19.09 -1.08 -14.33
C ARG A 326 -20.19 -1.31 -13.29
N SER A 327 -20.18 -2.47 -12.64
CA SER A 327 -21.12 -2.80 -11.56
C SER A 327 -20.94 -1.91 -10.34
N ALA A 328 -19.70 -1.64 -9.93
CA ALA A 328 -19.40 -0.75 -8.80
C ALA A 328 -19.88 0.69 -9.04
N ARG A 329 -19.72 1.21 -10.28
CA ARG A 329 -20.19 2.55 -10.68
C ARG A 329 -21.72 2.67 -10.68
N ARG A 330 -22.46 1.58 -10.99
CA ARG A 330 -23.94 1.56 -10.96
C ARG A 330 -24.49 1.52 -9.54
N ALA A 331 -23.70 1.02 -8.58
CA ALA A 331 -24.11 0.88 -7.18
C ALA A 331 -23.73 2.09 -6.30
N ALA A 332 -22.95 3.05 -6.82
CA ALA A 332 -22.49 4.27 -6.16
C ALA A 332 -23.37 5.48 -6.49
#